data_d9b58f454d2e36b6af23124e492dc5c1
#
_entry.id   d9b58f454d2e36b6af23124e492dc5c1
#
_cell.length_a   1.000
_cell.length_b   1.000
_cell.length_c   1.000
_cell.angle_alpha   90.00
_cell.angle_beta   90.00
_cell.angle_gamma   90.00
#
_symmetry.space_group_name_H-M   'P 1'
#
loop_
_entity.id
_entity.type
_entity.pdbx_description
1 polymer ?
#
loop_
_entity_poly.entity_id
_entity_poly.type
_entity_poly.pdbx_seq_one_letter_code
_entity_poly.pdbx_strand_id
1 'polypeptide(L)' 'RRNGAAAKLMRKAFQILEKKNCDTIWCNARLVAIDFYKSLGFKEIGPKFNISEIGPHYKMYKRLF' A
#
# COMPACT_ATOMS: atom_id res chain seq x y z
N ARG A 1 3.69 -5.52 18.73
CA ARG A 1 4.44 -5.09 17.57
C ARG A 1 3.69 -3.98 16.84
N ARG A 2 4.38 -2.89 16.52
CA ARG A 2 3.67 -1.72 16.04
C ARG A 2 3.04 -1.89 14.65
N ASN A 3 3.59 -2.76 13.79
CA ASN A 3 3.01 -2.98 12.47
C ASN A 3 1.90 -4.03 12.47
N GLY A 4 1.75 -4.80 13.53
CA GLY A 4 0.75 -5.85 13.59
C GLY A 4 -0.67 -5.32 13.54
N ALA A 5 -0.96 -4.27 14.31
CA ALA A 5 -2.29 -3.68 14.33
C ALA A 5 -2.62 -3.03 12.99
N ALA A 6 -1.65 -2.33 12.38
CA ALA A 6 -1.87 -1.70 11.09
C ALA A 6 -2.13 -2.74 10.00
N ALA A 7 -1.39 -3.85 10.03
CA ALA A 7 -1.60 -4.93 9.06
C ALA A 7 -2.99 -5.53 9.18
N LYS A 8 -3.49 -5.71 10.40
CA LYS A 8 -4.84 -6.22 10.60
C LYS A 8 -5.89 -5.28 10.04
N LEU A 9 -5.73 -3.98 10.26
CA LEU A 9 -6.65 -2.99 9.74
C LEU A 9 -6.66 -2.99 8.22
N MET A 10 -5.47 -3.10 7.61
CA MET A 10 -5.37 -3.12 6.16
C MET A 10 -6.04 -4.36 5.57
N ARG A 11 -5.83 -5.52 6.18
CA ARG A 11 -6.46 -6.75 5.70
C ARG A 11 -7.96 -6.68 5.79
N LYS A 12 -8.49 -6.09 6.86
CA LYS A 12 -9.93 -5.91 6.98
C LYS A 12 -10.46 -4.97 5.91
N ALA A 13 -9.73 -3.89 5.64
CA ALA A 13 -10.10 -2.97 4.56
C ALA A 13 -10.11 -3.68 3.21
N PHE A 14 -9.13 -4.55 2.95
CA PHE A 14 -9.10 -5.31 1.70
C PHE A 14 -10.36 -6.18 1.57
N GLN A 15 -10.76 -6.85 2.64
CA GLN A 15 -11.97 -7.68 2.61
C GLN A 15 -13.21 -6.87 2.28
N ILE A 16 -13.33 -5.69 2.87
CA ILE A 16 -14.48 -4.82 2.61
C ILE A 16 -14.49 -4.38 1.14
N LEU A 17 -13.34 -4.01 0.62
CA LEU A 17 -13.24 -3.56 -0.77
C LEU A 17 -13.49 -4.69 -1.75
N GLU A 18 -13.07 -5.91 -1.43
CA GLU A 18 -13.37 -7.07 -2.27
C GLU A 18 -14.88 -7.29 -2.38
N LYS A 19 -15.59 -7.13 -1.28
CA LYS A 19 -17.05 -7.26 -1.28
C LYS A 19 -17.72 -6.21 -2.12
N LYS A 20 -17.07 -5.05 -2.30
CA LYS A 20 -17.58 -3.97 -3.14
C LYS A 20 -17.08 -4.07 -4.58
N ASN A 21 -16.47 -5.19 -4.95
CA ASN A 21 -15.97 -5.44 -6.30
C ASN A 21 -14.82 -4.52 -6.71
N CYS A 22 -14.07 -4.02 -5.74
CA CYS A 22 -12.83 -3.32 -6.04
C CYS A 22 -11.74 -4.37 -6.29
N ASP A 23 -11.07 -4.30 -7.41
CA ASP A 23 -10.05 -5.29 -7.75
C ASP A 23 -8.62 -4.81 -7.54
N THR A 24 -8.41 -3.52 -7.40
CA THR A 24 -7.06 -2.98 -7.26
C THR A 24 -7.07 -1.78 -6.32
N ILE A 25 -6.08 -1.71 -5.46
CA ILE A 25 -5.87 -0.58 -4.56
C ILE A 25 -4.55 0.09 -4.93
N TRP A 26 -4.56 1.42 -4.97
CA TRP A 26 -3.38 2.22 -5.26
C TRP A 26 -3.01 3.04 -4.04
N CYS A 27 -1.71 3.26 -3.85
CA CYS A 27 -1.24 4.18 -2.82
C CYS A 27 0.10 4.79 -3.20
N ASN A 28 0.43 5.90 -2.55
CA ASN A 28 1.76 6.50 -2.65
C ASN A 28 2.49 6.18 -1.36
N ALA A 29 3.51 5.34 -1.45
CA ALA A 29 4.22 4.88 -0.27
C ALA A 29 5.51 5.65 -0.09
N ARG A 30 5.72 6.19 1.10
CA ARG A 30 6.99 6.81 1.45
C ARG A 30 8.06 5.74 1.48
N LEU A 31 9.30 6.15 1.19
CA LEU A 31 10.41 5.22 1.11
C LEU A 31 10.51 4.33 2.35
N VAL A 32 10.28 4.90 3.53
CA VAL A 32 10.39 4.16 4.79
C VAL A 32 9.27 3.15 4.99
N ALA A 33 8.18 3.25 4.22
CA ALA A 33 7.02 2.38 4.37
C ALA A 33 6.93 1.32 3.29
N ILE A 34 7.86 1.30 2.34
CA ILE A 34 7.77 0.38 1.20
C ILE A 34 7.74 -1.08 1.65
N ASP A 35 8.63 -1.44 2.57
CA ASP A 35 8.69 -2.83 3.03
C ASP A 35 7.39 -3.26 3.70
N PHE A 36 6.76 -2.36 4.44
CA PHE A 36 5.48 -2.65 5.06
C PHE A 36 4.43 -2.96 3.99
N TYR A 37 4.33 -2.11 2.95
CA TYR A 37 3.36 -2.34 1.89
C TYR A 37 3.68 -3.61 1.11
N LYS A 38 4.95 -3.89 0.86
CA LYS A 38 5.33 -5.11 0.16
C LYS A 38 4.92 -6.35 0.96
N SER A 39 5.02 -6.29 2.28
CA SER A 39 4.60 -7.41 3.13
C SER A 39 3.10 -7.68 3.03
N LEU A 40 2.32 -6.69 2.59
CA LEU A 40 0.89 -6.83 2.40
C LEU A 40 0.53 -7.22 0.96
N GLY A 41 1.52 -7.38 0.09
CA GLY A 41 1.28 -7.79 -1.29
C GLY A 41 1.27 -6.66 -2.29
N PHE A 42 1.62 -5.45 -1.88
CA PHE A 42 1.73 -4.33 -2.82
C PHE A 42 2.98 -4.44 -3.67
N LYS A 43 2.90 -3.93 -4.87
CA LYS A 43 4.02 -3.88 -5.80
C LYS A 43 4.26 -2.45 -6.24
N GLU A 44 5.53 -2.12 -6.46
CA GLU A 44 5.90 -0.82 -6.98
C GLU A 44 5.57 -0.72 -8.46
N ILE A 45 5.18 0.48 -8.89
CA ILE A 45 4.97 0.73 -10.31
C ILE A 45 5.63 2.05 -10.67
N GLY A 46 6.46 2.02 -11.71
CA GLY A 46 7.16 3.19 -12.17
C GLY A 46 8.34 3.56 -11.28
N PRO A 47 9.03 4.65 -11.64
CA PRO A 47 10.21 5.07 -10.89
C PRO A 47 9.82 5.80 -9.61
N LYS A 48 10.81 5.91 -8.73
CA LYS A 48 10.68 6.73 -7.53
C LYS A 48 10.40 8.17 -7.95
N PHE A 49 9.53 8.84 -7.21
CA PHE A 49 9.27 10.25 -7.44
C PHE A 49 9.30 11.01 -6.11
N ASN A 50 9.49 12.31 -6.18
CA ASN A 50 9.55 13.15 -5.00
C ASN A 50 8.30 14.02 -4.89
N ILE A 51 7.76 14.07 -3.68
CA ILE A 51 6.72 15.03 -3.36
C ILE A 51 7.37 16.16 -2.58
N SER A 52 7.18 17.39 -3.06
CA SER A 52 7.77 18.56 -2.44
C SER A 52 7.49 18.56 -0.94
N GLU A 53 8.51 18.76 -0.13
CA GLU A 53 8.44 18.85 1.34
C GLU A 53 8.20 17.52 2.05
N ILE A 54 7.85 16.46 1.32
CA ILE A 54 7.59 15.17 1.97
C ILE A 54 8.69 14.18 1.68
N GLY A 55 9.29 14.23 0.48
CA GLY A 55 10.41 13.39 0.14
C GLY A 55 10.08 12.33 -0.89
N PRO A 56 10.95 11.34 -1.04
CA PRO A 56 10.79 10.32 -2.08
C PRO A 56 9.64 9.37 -1.79
N HIS A 57 8.93 9.03 -2.86
CA HIS A 57 7.77 8.12 -2.80
C HIS A 57 7.82 7.17 -3.97
N TYR A 58 7.13 6.04 -3.79
CA TYR A 58 6.83 5.12 -4.88
C TYR A 58 5.32 4.97 -4.98
N LYS A 59 4.82 4.91 -6.22
CA LYS A 59 3.44 4.52 -6.42
C LYS A 59 3.36 3.00 -6.33
N MET A 60 2.43 2.51 -5.54
CA MET A 60 2.29 1.08 -5.31
C MET A 60 0.84 0.66 -5.54
N TYR A 61 0.66 -0.59 -5.89
CA TYR A 61 -0.67 -1.13 -6.11
C TYR A 61 -0.74 -2.55 -5.58
N LYS A 62 -1.96 -2.99 -5.31
CA LYS A 62 -2.24 -4.36 -4.90
C LYS A 62 -3.51 -4.82 -5.58
N ARG A 63 -3.45 -5.97 -6.21
CA ARG A 63 -4.63 -6.61 -6.75
C ARG A 63 -5.30 -7.42 -5.65
N LEU A 64 -6.60 -7.26 -5.51
CA LEU A 64 -7.34 -7.93 -4.46
C LEU A 64 -7.82 -9.31 -4.90
N PHE A 65 -8.02 -9.50 -6.19
CA PHE A 65 -8.39 -10.81 -6.75
C PHE A 65 -8.17 -10.87 -8.25
#